data_e46dd47562b5e1d3483372a6ee94ca78
#
_entry.id   e46dd47562b5e1d3483372a6ee94ca78
#
_cell.length_a   1.000
_cell.length_b   1.000
_cell.length_c   1.000
_cell.angle_alpha   90.00
_cell.angle_beta   90.00
_cell.angle_gamma   90.00
#
_symmetry.space_group_name_H-M   'P 1'
#
loop_
_entity.id
_entity.type
_entity.pdbx_description
1 polymer ?
#
loop_
_entity_poly.entity_id
_entity_poly.type
_entity_poly.pdbx_seq_one_letter_code
_entity_poly.pdbx_strand_id
1 'polypeptide(L)'
;IAYHLQKGGWKDIVLIERDELTSGSTWHAAGLLPLFNMSYATSHIHDYSVKFYKKLEKELNTDIGFKVVGNLRMAQTQDRMDEFMLYSSTADTVNIPYEWKNPKQIKDRWPLIYSEDLKGAIYHPTDGYINPADLTQAMARGARQRGVTILRKFQVESYTWNGNEWLVIDRWGEGIRIA
;
A
#
# COMPACT_ATOMS: atom_id res chain seq x y z
N ILE A 1 9.79 4.48 -1.25
CA ILE A 1 10.58 5.32 -2.19
C ILE A 1 12.02 4.80 -2.24
N ALA A 2 12.81 4.81 -1.15
CA ALA A 2 14.22 4.44 -1.12
C ALA A 2 14.53 3.09 -1.79
N TYR A 3 13.73 2.06 -1.51
CA TYR A 3 13.83 0.75 -2.15
C TYR A 3 13.74 0.83 -3.69
N HIS A 4 12.79 1.63 -4.21
CA HIS A 4 12.59 1.77 -5.66
C HIS A 4 13.63 2.64 -6.32
N LEU A 5 14.08 3.70 -5.66
CA LEU A 5 15.17 4.54 -6.15
C LEU A 5 16.44 3.69 -6.35
N GLN A 6 16.80 2.91 -5.34
CA GLN A 6 17.96 2.04 -5.43
C GLN A 6 17.79 0.99 -6.54
N LYS A 7 16.61 0.38 -6.65
CA LYS A 7 16.30 -0.58 -7.73
C LYS A 7 16.35 0.08 -9.10
N GLY A 8 16.07 1.38 -9.20
CA GLY A 8 16.22 2.20 -10.40
C GLY A 8 17.65 2.67 -10.69
N GLY A 9 18.64 2.23 -9.90
CA GLY A 9 20.06 2.52 -10.11
C GLY A 9 20.59 3.78 -9.43
N TRP A 10 19.78 4.46 -8.61
CA TRP A 10 20.22 5.58 -7.78
C TRP A 10 21.19 5.07 -6.70
N LYS A 11 22.23 5.87 -6.43
CA LYS A 11 23.26 5.61 -5.42
C LYS A 11 23.16 6.66 -4.31
N ASP A 12 23.89 6.44 -3.26
CA ASP A 12 24.05 7.38 -2.13
C ASP A 12 22.71 7.84 -1.52
N ILE A 13 21.78 6.87 -1.41
CA ILE A 13 20.45 7.11 -0.88
C ILE A 13 20.48 7.02 0.65
N VAL A 14 20.03 8.09 1.30
CA VAL A 14 19.81 8.13 2.74
C VAL A 14 18.32 8.29 3.03
N LEU A 15 17.75 7.38 3.82
CA LEU A 15 16.41 7.50 4.38
C LEU A 15 16.53 7.92 5.84
N ILE A 16 15.91 9.01 6.19
CA ILE A 16 15.94 9.55 7.56
C ILE A 16 14.57 9.36 8.19
N GLU A 17 14.54 8.70 9.35
CA GLU A 17 13.36 8.46 10.15
C GLU A 17 13.49 9.16 11.50
N ARG A 18 12.49 9.95 11.86
CA ARG A 18 12.45 10.71 13.10
C ARG A 18 12.51 9.82 14.34
N ASP A 19 11.89 8.65 14.26
CA ASP A 19 11.73 7.72 15.37
C ASP A 19 12.14 6.29 14.95
N GLU A 20 11.37 5.29 15.25
CA GLU A 20 11.56 3.93 14.76
C GLU A 20 10.72 3.68 13.50
N LEU A 21 11.23 2.83 12.62
CA LEU A 21 10.43 2.40 11.45
C LEU A 21 9.13 1.78 11.94
N THR A 22 8.02 2.16 11.32
CA THR A 22 6.66 1.72 11.63
C THR A 22 5.96 2.40 12.81
N SER A 23 6.63 3.23 13.58
CA SER A 23 6.05 3.87 14.78
C SER A 23 4.98 4.93 14.48
N GLY A 24 4.91 5.44 13.25
CA GLY A 24 3.95 6.45 12.81
C GLY A 24 2.68 5.87 12.20
N SER A 25 2.28 6.38 11.03
CA SER A 25 1.05 5.98 10.33
C SER A 25 0.98 4.49 9.99
N THR A 26 2.12 3.84 9.80
CA THR A 26 2.17 2.40 9.51
C THR A 26 1.57 1.56 10.64
N TRP A 27 1.82 1.92 11.90
CA TRP A 27 1.25 1.23 13.07
C TRP A 27 -0.27 1.27 13.10
N HIS A 28 -0.86 2.35 12.58
CA HIS A 28 -2.31 2.56 12.56
C HIS A 28 -3.01 2.01 11.32
N ALA A 29 -2.25 1.49 10.34
CA ALA A 29 -2.82 0.99 9.10
C ALA A 29 -3.46 -0.38 9.30
N ALA A 30 -4.70 -0.55 8.80
CA ALA A 30 -5.43 -1.81 8.86
C ALA A 30 -4.84 -2.91 7.95
N GLY A 31 -3.96 -2.54 7.02
CA GLY A 31 -3.33 -3.47 6.08
C GLY A 31 -4.24 -3.96 4.97
N LEU A 32 -5.43 -3.41 4.80
CA LEU A 32 -6.33 -3.77 3.71
C LEU A 32 -5.82 -3.24 2.37
N LEU A 33 -5.96 -4.04 1.32
CA LEU A 33 -5.52 -3.73 -0.04
C LEU A 33 -6.71 -3.75 -1.02
N PRO A 34 -7.68 -2.83 -0.87
CA PRO A 34 -8.82 -2.77 -1.77
C PRO A 34 -8.44 -2.11 -3.09
N LEU A 35 -8.80 -2.74 -4.20
CA LEU A 35 -8.65 -2.15 -5.54
C LEU A 35 -9.82 -1.24 -5.92
N PHE A 36 -10.88 -1.22 -5.10
CA PHE A 36 -12.00 -0.31 -5.30
C PHE A 36 -11.56 1.16 -5.11
N ASN A 37 -11.46 1.89 -6.21
CA ASN A 37 -11.14 3.31 -6.21
C ASN A 37 -11.76 4.02 -7.41
N MET A 38 -12.42 5.17 -7.18
CA MET A 38 -13.05 5.96 -8.24
C MET A 38 -12.04 6.76 -9.08
N SER A 39 -10.82 6.92 -8.61
CA SER A 39 -9.76 7.63 -9.32
C SER A 39 -8.94 6.69 -10.18
N TYR A 40 -8.90 6.93 -11.48
CA TYR A 40 -8.07 6.22 -12.44
C TYR A 40 -6.59 6.17 -12.03
N ALA A 41 -6.01 7.31 -11.67
CA ALA A 41 -4.61 7.38 -11.26
C ALA A 41 -4.32 6.57 -10.00
N THR A 42 -5.18 6.67 -8.99
CA THR A 42 -5.04 5.93 -7.74
C THR A 42 -5.22 4.42 -7.95
N SER A 43 -6.15 4.01 -8.83
CA SER A 43 -6.35 2.60 -9.20
C SER A 43 -5.10 1.98 -9.79
N HIS A 44 -4.39 2.70 -10.66
CA HIS A 44 -3.11 2.24 -11.21
C HIS A 44 -2.02 2.07 -10.13
N ILE A 45 -1.93 3.01 -9.18
CA ILE A 45 -0.97 2.92 -8.06
C ILE A 45 -1.31 1.72 -7.17
N HIS A 46 -2.59 1.48 -6.88
CA HIS A 46 -3.02 0.34 -6.07
C HIS A 46 -2.74 -0.99 -6.77
N ASP A 47 -3.11 -1.13 -8.04
CA ASP A 47 -2.84 -2.34 -8.83
C ASP A 47 -1.34 -2.64 -8.91
N TYR A 48 -0.53 -1.62 -9.21
CA TYR A 48 0.93 -1.75 -9.17
C TYR A 48 1.41 -2.24 -7.80
N SER A 49 0.91 -1.65 -6.72
CA SER A 49 1.33 -1.97 -5.35
C SER A 49 1.01 -3.41 -4.98
N VAL A 50 -0.21 -3.89 -5.27
CA VAL A 50 -0.61 -5.29 -5.01
C VAL A 50 0.26 -6.27 -5.79
N LYS A 51 0.50 -6.00 -7.07
CA LYS A 51 1.38 -6.82 -7.91
C LYS A 51 2.83 -6.81 -7.42
N PHE A 52 3.29 -5.65 -6.94
CA PHE A 52 4.62 -5.49 -6.37
C PHE A 52 4.79 -6.30 -5.08
N TYR A 53 3.83 -6.22 -4.14
CA TYR A 53 3.92 -6.94 -2.86
C TYR A 53 3.98 -8.45 -3.05
N LYS A 54 3.20 -8.99 -3.98
CA LYS A 54 3.25 -10.41 -4.35
C LYS A 54 4.62 -10.86 -4.87
N LYS A 55 5.36 -9.96 -5.57
CA LYS A 55 6.72 -10.24 -6.04
C LYS A 55 7.76 -10.04 -4.93
N LEU A 56 7.53 -9.08 -4.05
CA LEU A 56 8.45 -8.70 -2.98
C LEU A 56 8.72 -9.86 -2.00
N GLU A 57 7.70 -10.61 -1.61
CA GLU A 57 7.85 -11.79 -0.75
C GLU A 57 8.87 -12.79 -1.33
N LYS A 58 8.75 -13.05 -2.63
CA LYS A 58 9.67 -13.95 -3.35
C LYS A 58 11.07 -13.35 -3.49
N GLU A 59 11.16 -12.08 -3.86
CA GLU A 59 12.42 -11.37 -4.08
C GLU A 59 13.27 -11.27 -2.81
N LEU A 60 12.63 -11.05 -1.67
CA LEU A 60 13.31 -10.88 -0.39
C LEU A 60 13.33 -12.15 0.47
N ASN A 61 12.71 -13.23 0.00
CA ASN A 61 12.49 -14.46 0.76
C ASN A 61 11.98 -14.17 2.18
N THR A 62 10.88 -13.41 2.25
CA THR A 62 10.33 -12.88 3.50
C THR A 62 8.83 -12.89 3.45
N ASP A 63 8.18 -13.44 4.45
CA ASP A 63 6.73 -13.31 4.65
C ASP A 63 6.42 -11.88 5.10
N ILE A 64 5.51 -11.22 4.39
CA ILE A 64 4.99 -9.88 4.70
C ILE A 64 3.50 -9.95 5.05
N GLY A 65 2.99 -11.14 5.32
CA GLY A 65 1.58 -11.39 5.64
C GLY A 65 0.63 -11.08 4.49
N PHE A 66 1.09 -11.11 3.24
CA PHE A 66 0.25 -10.84 2.08
C PHE A 66 -0.67 -12.02 1.78
N LYS A 67 -1.99 -11.79 1.89
CA LYS A 67 -3.02 -12.78 1.60
C LYS A 67 -4.06 -12.23 0.64
N VAL A 68 -4.34 -12.97 -0.43
CA VAL A 68 -5.45 -12.68 -1.34
C VAL A 68 -6.68 -13.46 -0.86
N VAL A 69 -7.67 -12.73 -0.38
CA VAL A 69 -8.90 -13.32 0.20
C VAL A 69 -10.17 -12.79 -0.48
N GLY A 70 -10.02 -11.80 -1.35
CA GLY A 70 -11.10 -11.05 -1.96
C GLY A 70 -11.70 -9.99 -1.03
N ASN A 71 -12.54 -9.15 -1.62
CA ASN A 71 -13.27 -8.10 -0.90
C ASN A 71 -14.71 -8.04 -1.42
N LEU A 72 -15.67 -8.08 -0.52
CA LEU A 72 -17.09 -7.94 -0.83
C LEU A 72 -17.60 -6.60 -0.34
N ARG A 73 -18.12 -5.77 -1.25
CA ARG A 73 -18.79 -4.51 -0.93
C ARG A 73 -20.26 -4.66 -1.19
N MET A 74 -21.07 -4.55 -0.15
CA MET A 74 -22.50 -4.78 -0.18
C MET A 74 -23.27 -3.45 -0.33
N ALA A 75 -24.37 -3.49 -1.04
CA ALA A 75 -25.28 -2.38 -1.23
C ALA A 75 -26.67 -2.70 -0.70
N GLN A 76 -27.17 -1.88 0.21
CA GLN A 76 -28.54 -1.92 0.74
C GLN A 76 -29.47 -0.98 -0.02
N THR A 77 -28.93 0.01 -0.73
CA THR A 77 -29.68 1.02 -1.47
C THR A 77 -29.37 0.97 -2.96
N GLN A 78 -30.31 1.50 -3.79
CA GLN A 78 -30.06 1.64 -5.22
C GLN A 78 -28.92 2.61 -5.50
N ASP A 79 -28.85 3.72 -4.79
CA ASP A 79 -27.77 4.71 -4.96
C ASP A 79 -26.37 4.09 -4.78
N ARG A 80 -26.24 3.15 -3.82
CA ARG A 80 -24.99 2.42 -3.63
C ARG A 80 -24.70 1.45 -4.79
N MET A 81 -25.72 0.83 -5.38
CA MET A 81 -25.54 0.02 -6.58
C MET A 81 -25.11 0.88 -7.77
N ASP A 82 -25.70 2.06 -7.92
CA ASP A 82 -25.35 3.00 -9.00
C ASP A 82 -23.92 3.51 -8.85
N GLU A 83 -23.46 3.77 -7.62
CA GLU A 83 -22.05 4.09 -7.34
C GLU A 83 -21.13 2.94 -7.76
N PHE A 84 -21.50 1.69 -7.48
CA PHE A 84 -20.71 0.54 -7.91
C PHE A 84 -20.70 0.38 -9.43
N MET A 85 -21.79 0.70 -10.11
CA MET A 85 -21.83 0.70 -11.58
C MET A 85 -20.94 1.79 -12.16
N LEU A 86 -20.93 2.98 -11.57
CA LEU A 86 -20.00 4.04 -11.99
C LEU A 86 -18.53 3.61 -11.76
N TYR A 87 -18.24 3.00 -10.62
CA TYR A 87 -16.91 2.47 -10.35
C TYR A 87 -16.50 1.39 -11.36
N SER A 88 -17.41 0.49 -11.75
CA SER A 88 -17.07 -0.61 -12.67
C SER A 88 -16.47 -0.11 -13.99
N SER A 89 -16.93 1.06 -14.49
CA SER A 89 -16.36 1.70 -15.67
C SER A 89 -14.90 2.11 -15.47
N THR A 90 -14.55 2.57 -14.27
CA THR A 90 -13.16 2.86 -13.92
C THR A 90 -12.34 1.57 -13.81
N ALA A 91 -12.89 0.54 -13.16
CA ALA A 91 -12.25 -0.76 -13.02
C ALA A 91 -11.95 -1.41 -14.39
N ASP A 92 -12.90 -1.36 -15.32
CA ASP A 92 -12.73 -1.85 -16.70
C ASP A 92 -11.57 -1.13 -17.41
N THR A 93 -11.47 0.19 -17.24
CA THR A 93 -10.40 1.00 -17.86
C THR A 93 -8.99 0.62 -17.38
N VAL A 94 -8.87 0.17 -16.14
CA VAL A 94 -7.58 -0.24 -15.52
C VAL A 94 -7.41 -1.76 -15.40
N ASN A 95 -8.35 -2.53 -15.98
CA ASN A 95 -8.37 -4.00 -15.97
C ASN A 95 -8.34 -4.60 -14.54
N ILE A 96 -9.06 -4.00 -13.60
CA ILE A 96 -9.28 -4.56 -12.27
C ILE A 96 -10.44 -5.55 -12.32
N PRO A 97 -10.25 -6.83 -11.98
CA PRO A 97 -11.31 -7.81 -12.02
C PRO A 97 -12.33 -7.59 -10.90
N TYR A 98 -13.60 -7.69 -11.24
CA TYR A 98 -14.71 -7.66 -10.29
C TYR A 98 -15.83 -8.61 -10.74
N GLU A 99 -16.69 -8.95 -9.81
CA GLU A 99 -17.86 -9.79 -10.03
C GLU A 99 -19.08 -9.18 -9.35
N TRP A 100 -20.21 -9.11 -10.07
CA TRP A 100 -21.49 -8.77 -9.47
C TRP A 100 -22.05 -9.96 -8.69
N LYS A 101 -22.61 -9.71 -7.52
CA LYS A 101 -23.25 -10.72 -6.67
C LYS A 101 -24.66 -10.27 -6.31
N ASN A 102 -25.65 -11.14 -6.55
CA ASN A 102 -27.00 -10.94 -6.02
C ASN A 102 -27.08 -11.46 -4.56
N PRO A 103 -28.15 -11.10 -3.81
CA PRO A 103 -28.29 -11.52 -2.40
C PRO A 103 -28.21 -13.03 -2.18
N LYS A 104 -28.75 -13.85 -3.10
CA LYS A 104 -28.65 -15.31 -3.01
C LYS A 104 -27.20 -15.79 -3.13
N GLN A 105 -26.46 -15.31 -4.13
CA GLN A 105 -25.04 -15.66 -4.32
C GLN A 105 -24.18 -15.24 -3.13
N ILE A 106 -24.52 -14.10 -2.49
CA ILE A 106 -23.86 -13.66 -1.26
C ILE A 106 -24.12 -14.65 -0.15
N LYS A 107 -25.39 -15.01 0.09
CA LYS A 107 -25.76 -15.96 1.14
C LYS A 107 -25.16 -17.34 0.94
N ASP A 108 -25.13 -17.83 -0.30
CA ASP A 108 -24.57 -19.14 -0.64
C ASP A 108 -23.05 -19.21 -0.35
N ARG A 109 -22.32 -18.13 -0.63
CA ARG A 109 -20.87 -18.08 -0.43
C ARG A 109 -20.45 -17.66 0.97
N TRP A 110 -21.22 -16.79 1.61
CA TRP A 110 -20.98 -16.29 2.97
C TRP A 110 -22.23 -16.47 3.85
N PRO A 111 -22.47 -17.66 4.35
CA PRO A 111 -23.73 -18.00 5.04
C PRO A 111 -24.03 -17.20 6.30
N LEU A 112 -23.02 -16.58 6.92
CA LEU A 112 -23.18 -15.73 8.11
C LEU A 112 -23.70 -14.33 7.80
N ILE A 113 -23.64 -13.89 6.50
CA ILE A 113 -24.14 -12.58 6.12
C ILE A 113 -25.66 -12.61 6.06
N TYR A 114 -26.29 -11.61 6.68
CA TYR A 114 -27.71 -11.32 6.47
C TYR A 114 -27.86 -10.64 5.11
N SER A 115 -28.59 -11.22 4.19
CA SER A 115 -28.63 -10.78 2.79
C SER A 115 -30.02 -10.33 2.30
N GLU A 116 -31.05 -10.41 3.16
CA GLU A 116 -32.43 -10.11 2.74
C GLU A 116 -32.67 -8.62 2.49
N ASP A 117 -31.89 -7.74 3.11
CA ASP A 117 -31.95 -6.29 2.95
C ASP A 117 -30.99 -5.77 1.86
N LEU A 118 -30.23 -6.67 1.22
CA LEU A 118 -29.26 -6.28 0.20
C LEU A 118 -29.90 -6.15 -1.19
N LYS A 119 -29.48 -5.14 -1.93
CA LYS A 119 -29.76 -5.01 -3.38
C LYS A 119 -28.77 -5.81 -4.22
N GLY A 120 -27.54 -5.96 -3.74
CA GLY A 120 -26.47 -6.69 -4.38
C GLY A 120 -25.12 -6.35 -3.79
N ALA A 121 -24.08 -6.76 -4.49
CA ALA A 121 -22.69 -6.46 -4.11
C ALA A 121 -21.76 -6.48 -5.32
N ILE A 122 -20.62 -5.82 -5.18
CA ILE A 122 -19.47 -5.99 -6.05
C ILE A 122 -18.37 -6.73 -5.26
N TYR A 123 -17.82 -7.78 -5.85
CA TYR A 123 -16.76 -8.62 -5.28
C TYR A 123 -15.48 -8.48 -6.08
N HIS A 124 -14.37 -8.22 -5.42
CA HIS A 124 -13.04 -8.14 -6.01
C HIS A 124 -12.22 -9.36 -5.60
N PRO A 125 -12.02 -10.34 -6.49
CA PRO A 125 -11.35 -11.60 -6.14
C PRO A 125 -9.85 -11.44 -5.85
N THR A 126 -9.23 -10.37 -6.32
CA THR A 126 -7.80 -10.10 -6.19
C THR A 126 -7.43 -9.23 -5.00
N ASP A 127 -8.41 -8.69 -4.30
CA ASP A 127 -8.20 -7.92 -3.08
C ASP A 127 -7.71 -8.80 -1.94
N GLY A 128 -7.05 -8.18 -0.99
CA GLY A 128 -6.50 -8.89 0.15
C GLY A 128 -6.07 -8.00 1.28
N TYR A 129 -5.15 -8.50 2.07
CA TYR A 129 -4.54 -7.77 3.16
C TYR A 129 -3.05 -8.09 3.28
N ILE A 130 -2.34 -7.27 4.03
CA ILE A 130 -0.91 -7.38 4.30
C ILE A 130 -0.64 -6.94 5.74
N ASN A 131 0.47 -7.40 6.33
CA ASN A 131 0.95 -6.79 7.56
C ASN A 131 1.76 -5.50 7.24
N PRO A 132 1.29 -4.30 7.58
CA PRO A 132 1.97 -3.05 7.23
C PRO A 132 3.36 -2.92 7.85
N ALA A 133 3.56 -3.43 9.07
CA ALA A 133 4.85 -3.38 9.75
C ALA A 133 5.86 -4.32 9.07
N ASP A 134 5.46 -5.57 8.77
CA ASP A 134 6.33 -6.55 8.11
C ASP A 134 6.70 -6.09 6.69
N LEU A 135 5.75 -5.52 5.95
CA LEU A 135 6.02 -4.91 4.65
C LEU A 135 7.07 -3.81 4.75
N THR A 136 6.91 -2.89 5.69
CA THR A 136 7.84 -1.77 5.88
C THR A 136 9.24 -2.26 6.25
N GLN A 137 9.34 -3.23 7.17
CA GLN A 137 10.62 -3.82 7.57
C GLN A 137 11.27 -4.61 6.43
N ALA A 138 10.48 -5.34 5.64
CA ALA A 138 10.99 -6.06 4.46
C ALA A 138 11.57 -5.10 3.42
N MET A 139 10.85 -4.02 3.10
CA MET A 139 11.34 -3.00 2.17
C MET A 139 12.59 -2.29 2.70
N ALA A 140 12.64 -1.97 3.99
CA ALA A 140 13.81 -1.36 4.62
C ALA A 140 15.02 -2.30 4.58
N ARG A 141 14.84 -3.58 4.89
CA ARG A 141 15.89 -4.59 4.79
C ARG A 141 16.38 -4.74 3.36
N GLY A 142 15.48 -4.86 2.39
CA GLY A 142 15.84 -4.96 0.98
C GLY A 142 16.57 -3.71 0.46
N ALA A 143 16.22 -2.53 0.95
CA ALA A 143 16.92 -1.30 0.64
C ALA A 143 18.35 -1.28 1.23
N ARG A 144 18.50 -1.65 2.52
CA ARG A 144 19.83 -1.75 3.17
C ARG A 144 20.76 -2.75 2.48
N GLN A 145 20.25 -3.91 2.12
CA GLN A 145 21.03 -4.94 1.39
C GLN A 145 21.57 -4.43 0.05
N ARG A 146 20.97 -3.38 -0.50
CA ARG A 146 21.38 -2.73 -1.75
C ARG A 146 22.12 -1.41 -1.55
N GLY A 147 22.57 -1.10 -0.32
CA GLY A 147 23.40 0.05 -0.03
C GLY A 147 22.66 1.31 0.41
N VAL A 148 21.35 1.25 0.66
CA VAL A 148 20.64 2.41 1.23
C VAL A 148 20.97 2.55 2.71
N THR A 149 21.41 3.73 3.11
CA THR A 149 21.59 4.09 4.52
C THR A 149 20.24 4.48 5.13
N ILE A 150 19.88 3.86 6.25
CA ILE A 150 18.65 4.21 7.00
C ILE A 150 19.04 4.67 8.40
N LEU A 151 18.85 5.96 8.65
CA LEU A 151 19.07 6.60 9.92
C LEU A 151 17.75 6.69 10.68
N ARG A 152 17.73 6.17 11.90
CA ARG A 152 16.57 6.24 12.81
C ARG A 152 16.88 7.16 13.96
N LYS A 153 15.83 7.67 14.61
CA LYS A 153 15.94 8.62 15.74
C LYS A 153 16.64 9.92 15.36
N PHE A 154 16.55 10.28 14.10
CA PHE A 154 17.13 11.51 13.56
C PHE A 154 15.98 12.44 13.13
N GLN A 155 15.58 13.34 14.01
CA GLN A 155 14.53 14.32 13.75
C GLN A 155 15.13 15.52 13.02
N VAL A 156 14.89 15.61 11.71
CA VAL A 156 15.38 16.72 10.89
C VAL A 156 14.78 18.05 11.38
N GLU A 157 15.63 19.00 11.68
CA GLU A 157 15.26 20.40 11.98
C GLU A 157 15.45 21.29 10.76
N SER A 158 16.57 21.11 10.05
CA SER A 158 16.84 21.88 8.85
C SER A 158 17.62 21.08 7.81
N TYR A 159 17.52 21.52 6.55
CA TYR A 159 18.34 21.00 5.46
C TYR A 159 18.73 22.13 4.51
N THR A 160 19.97 22.10 4.02
CA THR A 160 20.52 23.14 3.14
C THR A 160 21.37 22.49 2.05
N TRP A 161 21.16 22.92 0.81
CA TRP A 161 22.02 22.58 -0.32
C TRP A 161 23.14 23.61 -0.46
N ASN A 162 24.39 23.16 -0.48
CA ASN A 162 25.55 24.07 -0.61
C ASN A 162 26.12 24.16 -2.05
N GLY A 163 25.45 23.55 -3.02
CA GLY A 163 25.88 23.48 -4.43
C GLY A 163 26.50 22.13 -4.81
N ASN A 164 26.88 21.30 -3.83
CA ASN A 164 27.50 20.00 -4.04
C ASN A 164 26.90 18.87 -3.20
N GLU A 165 26.47 19.19 -1.99
CA GLU A 165 25.91 18.24 -1.05
C GLU A 165 24.79 18.86 -0.21
N TRP A 166 23.92 18.01 0.32
CA TRP A 166 22.95 18.39 1.33
C TRP A 166 23.58 18.33 2.72
N LEU A 167 23.48 19.40 3.50
CA LEU A 167 23.69 19.40 4.93
C LEU A 167 22.33 19.24 5.62
N VAL A 168 22.15 18.18 6.35
CA VAL A 168 20.92 17.90 7.11
C VAL A 168 21.27 17.93 8.60
N ILE A 169 20.56 18.74 9.35
CA ILE A 169 20.80 18.97 10.79
C ILE A 169 19.59 18.48 11.58
N ASP A 170 19.84 17.74 12.63
CA ASP A 170 18.79 17.29 13.54
C ASP A 170 18.48 18.35 14.62
N ARG A 171 17.44 18.08 15.43
CA ARG A 171 17.01 18.96 16.53
C ARG A 171 18.04 19.16 17.66
N TRP A 172 19.10 18.39 17.70
CA TRP A 172 20.19 18.52 18.70
C TRP A 172 21.44 19.19 18.11
N GLY A 173 21.40 19.58 16.85
CA GLY A 173 22.51 20.22 16.14
C GLY A 173 23.52 19.23 15.53
N GLU A 174 23.23 17.93 15.56
CA GLU A 174 24.03 16.95 14.85
C GLU A 174 23.75 17.02 13.35
N GLY A 175 24.81 16.98 12.55
CA GLY A 175 24.68 17.15 11.10
C GLY A 175 25.22 15.96 10.31
N ILE A 176 24.54 15.62 9.21
CA ILE A 176 25.02 14.69 8.20
C ILE A 176 25.14 15.37 6.85
N ARG A 177 26.07 14.91 6.03
CA ARG A 177 26.27 15.38 4.65
C ARG A 177 25.89 14.27 3.68
N ILE A 178 25.16 14.61 2.64
CA ILE A 178 24.65 13.69 1.63
C ILE A 178 24.94 14.29 0.24
N ALA A 179 25.79 13.62 -0.51
CA ALA A 179 26.20 14.04 -1.86
C ALA A 179 25.12 13.70 -2.94
#